data_1086a1030861a245a3bd6e38819a37a4
#
_entry.id   1086a1030861a245a3bd6e38819a37a4
#
_cell.length_a   1.000
_cell.length_b   1.000
_cell.length_c   1.000
_cell.angle_alpha   90.00
_cell.angle_beta   90.00
_cell.angle_gamma   90.00
#
_symmetry.space_group_name_H-M   'P 1'
#
loop_
_entity.id
_entity.type
_entity.pdbx_description
1 polymer ?
#
loop_
_entity_poly.entity_id
_entity_poly.type
_entity_poly.pdbx_seq_one_letter_code
_entity_poly.pdbx_strand_id
1 'polypeptide(L)'
;MTLLRQMNFKKILVVFSLFLIIPLDAHNRSESYSKFHFFSVEDGVEVKVTGTIKQGIFKLLRPETKYRSYPDFINYLQNSIDLGDQCKIQEPVTFNENNAAGVLKFFWNFKCLEMPSQASISLFQDLGSTHTHIARGSIDNDNIPEFMFASPSDLWLINSLTESKRNQSSYLSYLFSGIEHILGGWDHLVFL
;
A
#
# COMPACT_ATOMS: atom_id res chain seq x y z
N MET A 1 -4.72 -20.76 -48.38
CA MET A 1 -4.44 -21.65 -47.22
C MET A 1 -3.07 -22.34 -47.36
N THR A 2 -1.97 -21.57 -47.56
CA THR A 2 -0.68 -22.18 -48.01
C THR A 2 0.57 -21.43 -47.48
N LEU A 3 0.46 -20.52 -46.51
CA LEU A 3 1.61 -19.77 -45.98
C LEU A 3 2.18 -20.30 -44.67
N LEU A 4 1.47 -21.22 -43.98
CA LEU A 4 1.91 -21.75 -42.70
C LEU A 4 2.80 -23.01 -42.78
N ARG A 5 3.07 -23.54 -43.96
CA ARG A 5 3.73 -24.86 -44.12
C ARG A 5 5.27 -24.80 -44.32
N GLN A 6 5.88 -23.64 -44.33
CA GLN A 6 7.35 -23.50 -44.51
C GLN A 6 8.09 -22.76 -43.39
N MET A 7 7.49 -22.57 -42.22
CA MET A 7 8.25 -22.06 -41.09
C MET A 7 9.09 -23.21 -40.51
N ASN A 8 10.38 -23.19 -40.77
CA ASN A 8 11.35 -24.11 -40.19
C ASN A 8 11.28 -23.99 -38.63
N PHE A 9 11.17 -25.11 -37.94
CA PHE A 9 11.13 -25.20 -36.49
C PHE A 9 12.21 -24.33 -35.80
N LYS A 10 13.41 -24.22 -36.39
CA LYS A 10 14.49 -23.32 -35.97
C LYS A 10 14.10 -21.83 -36.00
N LYS A 11 13.29 -21.38 -36.99
CA LYS A 11 12.84 -19.99 -37.07
C LYS A 11 11.76 -19.69 -36.00
N ILE A 12 10.89 -20.66 -35.73
CA ILE A 12 9.90 -20.55 -34.65
C ILE A 12 10.60 -20.44 -33.31
N LEU A 13 11.64 -21.26 -33.07
CA LEU A 13 12.40 -21.23 -31.81
C LEU A 13 13.15 -19.89 -31.62
N VAL A 14 13.70 -19.31 -32.69
CA VAL A 14 14.37 -17.99 -32.64
C VAL A 14 13.38 -16.86 -32.36
N VAL A 15 12.19 -16.88 -32.94
CA VAL A 15 11.14 -15.90 -32.67
C VAL A 15 10.66 -16.04 -31.24
N PHE A 16 10.46 -17.26 -30.73
CA PHE A 16 10.06 -17.52 -29.37
C PHE A 16 11.12 -17.10 -28.33
N SER A 17 12.42 -17.30 -28.65
CA SER A 17 13.52 -16.87 -27.79
C SER A 17 13.68 -15.34 -27.77
N LEU A 18 13.33 -14.63 -28.82
CA LEU A 18 13.29 -13.17 -28.85
C LEU A 18 12.19 -12.60 -27.96
N PHE A 19 11.05 -13.28 -27.80
CA PHE A 19 9.99 -12.90 -26.86
C PHE A 19 10.38 -13.13 -25.39
N LEU A 20 11.30 -14.07 -25.10
CA LEU A 20 11.80 -14.33 -23.74
C LEU A 20 12.83 -13.30 -23.25
N ILE A 21 13.35 -12.45 -24.12
CA ILE A 21 14.38 -11.44 -23.79
C ILE A 21 13.78 -10.06 -23.50
N ILE A 22 12.49 -9.86 -23.79
CA ILE A 22 11.82 -8.62 -23.41
C ILE A 22 11.70 -8.67 -21.88
N PRO A 23 12.42 -7.81 -21.12
CA PRO A 23 12.15 -7.69 -19.70
C PRO A 23 10.69 -7.27 -19.60
N LEU A 24 9.83 -8.19 -19.21
CA LEU A 24 8.51 -7.88 -18.74
C LEU A 24 8.72 -7.09 -17.44
N ASP A 25 8.88 -5.78 -17.56
CA ASP A 25 8.65 -4.86 -16.46
C ASP A 25 7.15 -4.93 -16.14
N ALA A 26 6.75 -6.11 -15.67
CA ALA A 26 5.41 -6.38 -15.20
C ALA A 26 5.20 -5.52 -13.96
N HIS A 27 4.61 -4.35 -14.20
CA HIS A 27 3.98 -3.47 -13.23
C HIS A 27 4.84 -3.17 -12.00
N ASN A 28 5.55 -2.06 -12.04
CA ASN A 28 6.00 -1.39 -10.82
C ASN A 28 4.74 -1.08 -10.00
N ARG A 29 4.31 -2.04 -9.16
CA ARG A 29 3.22 -1.79 -8.21
C ARG A 29 3.61 -0.59 -7.39
N SER A 30 2.78 0.43 -7.45
CA SER A 30 2.92 1.58 -6.59
C SER A 30 2.49 1.16 -5.18
N GLU A 31 3.46 0.99 -4.28
CA GLU A 31 3.19 0.53 -2.92
C GLU A 31 3.79 1.49 -1.90
N SER A 32 3.05 1.71 -0.82
CA SER A 32 3.53 2.35 0.39
C SER A 32 3.19 1.51 1.62
N TYR A 33 3.90 1.78 2.70
CA TYR A 33 3.79 0.99 3.92
C TYR A 33 3.61 1.89 5.12
N SER A 34 2.88 1.42 6.13
CA SER A 34 2.85 2.05 7.44
C SER A 34 3.00 1.04 8.56
N LYS A 35 3.59 1.49 9.65
CA LYS A 35 3.71 0.75 10.89
C LYS A 35 3.07 1.54 12.01
N PHE A 36 2.07 0.95 12.66
CA PHE A 36 1.32 1.49 13.77
C PHE A 36 1.80 0.87 15.08
N HIS A 37 2.10 1.71 16.05
CA HIS A 37 2.38 1.28 17.42
C HIS A 37 1.38 1.94 18.35
N PHE A 38 0.53 1.12 18.94
CA PHE A 38 -0.46 1.52 19.94
C PHE A 38 0.12 1.25 21.31
N PHE A 39 0.20 2.28 22.14
CA PHE A 39 0.71 2.23 23.50
C PHE A 39 -0.38 2.62 24.47
N SER A 40 -0.76 1.69 25.37
CA SER A 40 -1.67 2.01 26.47
C SER A 40 -0.96 2.93 27.48
N VAL A 41 -1.58 4.07 27.79
CA VAL A 41 -1.08 5.05 28.75
C VAL A 41 -2.18 5.35 29.78
N GLU A 42 -1.85 6.02 30.90
CA GLU A 42 -2.80 6.27 32.00
C GLU A 42 -4.08 7.00 31.55
N ASP A 43 -3.97 7.91 30.59
CA ASP A 43 -5.06 8.77 30.10
C ASP A 43 -5.48 8.47 28.65
N GLY A 44 -5.37 7.21 28.20
CA GLY A 44 -5.80 6.78 26.88
C GLY A 44 -4.79 5.93 26.12
N VAL A 45 -4.63 6.20 24.82
CA VAL A 45 -3.73 5.46 23.94
C VAL A 45 -2.91 6.45 23.11
N GLU A 46 -1.59 6.28 23.12
CA GLU A 46 -0.71 6.94 22.18
C GLU A 46 -0.53 6.05 20.94
N VAL A 47 -0.66 6.63 19.74
CA VAL A 47 -0.45 5.92 18.47
C VAL A 47 0.65 6.60 17.69
N LYS A 48 1.75 5.89 17.50
CA LYS A 48 2.87 6.33 16.64
C LYS A 48 2.80 5.61 15.32
N VAL A 49 2.75 6.38 14.24
CA VAL A 49 2.69 5.82 12.89
C VAL A 49 3.91 6.26 12.11
N THR A 50 4.56 5.29 11.48
CA THR A 50 5.66 5.54 10.54
C THR A 50 5.23 5.04 9.16
N GLY A 51 5.00 5.97 8.24
CA GLY A 51 4.77 5.69 6.84
C GLY A 51 6.07 5.63 6.05
N THR A 52 6.13 4.77 5.04
CA THR A 52 7.30 4.66 4.15
C THR A 52 6.88 4.46 2.71
N ILE A 53 7.60 5.10 1.79
CA ILE A 53 7.46 4.89 0.34
C ILE A 53 8.84 4.98 -0.32
N LYS A 54 9.07 4.18 -1.36
CA LYS A 54 10.29 4.31 -2.16
C LYS A 54 10.30 5.65 -2.90
N GLN A 55 11.43 6.35 -2.91
CA GLN A 55 11.56 7.65 -3.58
C GLN A 55 11.18 7.59 -5.07
N GLY A 56 11.56 6.51 -5.76
CA GLY A 56 11.18 6.31 -7.16
C GLY A 56 9.67 6.26 -7.36
N ILE A 57 8.94 5.52 -6.50
CA ILE A 57 7.47 5.44 -6.52
C ILE A 57 6.87 6.82 -6.20
N PHE A 58 7.35 7.48 -5.14
CA PHE A 58 6.87 8.81 -4.78
C PHE A 58 7.00 9.82 -5.91
N LYS A 59 8.14 9.83 -6.63
CA LYS A 59 8.35 10.68 -7.81
C LYS A 59 7.40 10.34 -8.95
N LEU A 60 7.07 9.05 -9.15
CA LEU A 60 6.11 8.63 -10.17
C LEU A 60 4.68 9.08 -9.87
N LEU A 61 4.30 9.16 -8.60
CA LEU A 61 2.99 9.65 -8.16
C LEU A 61 2.82 11.17 -8.35
N ARG A 62 3.93 11.91 -8.54
CA ARG A 62 3.95 13.36 -8.81
C ARG A 62 3.05 14.16 -7.86
N PRO A 63 3.22 14.06 -6.53
CA PRO A 63 2.35 14.77 -5.58
C PRO A 63 2.37 16.29 -5.78
N GLU A 64 3.44 16.86 -6.31
CA GLU A 64 3.58 18.28 -6.64
C GLU A 64 2.59 18.76 -7.71
N THR A 65 2.04 17.89 -8.52
CA THR A 65 1.04 18.27 -9.50
C THR A 65 -0.32 18.54 -8.86
N LYS A 66 -0.61 17.88 -7.74
CA LYS A 66 -1.87 18.01 -7.00
C LYS A 66 -1.74 18.92 -5.79
N TYR A 67 -0.67 18.78 -5.04
CA TYR A 67 -0.38 19.56 -3.82
C TYR A 67 0.72 20.57 -4.14
N ARG A 68 0.31 21.79 -4.52
CA ARG A 68 1.20 22.82 -5.05
C ARG A 68 2.09 23.51 -4.02
N SER A 69 1.74 23.39 -2.74
CA SER A 69 2.50 23.98 -1.66
C SER A 69 2.83 22.94 -0.59
N TYR A 70 3.91 23.19 0.15
CA TYR A 70 4.29 22.37 1.30
C TYR A 70 3.18 22.27 2.36
N PRO A 71 2.51 23.38 2.76
CA PRO A 71 1.39 23.30 3.67
C PRO A 71 0.23 22.43 3.17
N ASP A 72 -0.12 22.49 1.88
CA ASP A 72 -1.19 21.66 1.30
C ASP A 72 -0.82 20.18 1.38
N PHE A 73 0.43 19.84 1.12
CA PHE A 73 0.91 18.47 1.22
C PHE A 73 0.91 17.96 2.66
N ILE A 74 1.35 18.78 3.62
CA ILE A 74 1.27 18.40 5.05
C ILE A 74 -0.18 18.20 5.48
N ASN A 75 -1.08 19.11 5.08
CA ASN A 75 -2.51 18.98 5.38
C ASN A 75 -3.10 17.68 4.76
N TYR A 76 -2.72 17.35 3.54
CA TYR A 76 -3.09 16.07 2.93
C TYR A 76 -2.61 14.89 3.76
N LEU A 77 -1.33 14.86 4.16
CA LEU A 77 -0.79 13.79 4.97
C LEU A 77 -1.49 13.68 6.32
N GLN A 78 -1.84 14.79 6.96
CA GLN A 78 -2.56 14.82 8.24
C GLN A 78 -3.95 14.17 8.13
N ASN A 79 -4.61 14.33 6.98
CA ASN A 79 -5.96 13.81 6.74
C ASN A 79 -5.97 12.43 6.04
N SER A 80 -4.80 11.86 5.74
CA SER A 80 -4.69 10.58 5.03
C SER A 80 -4.84 9.35 5.94
N ILE A 81 -4.81 9.53 7.25
CA ILE A 81 -5.01 8.48 8.25
C ILE A 81 -6.12 8.93 9.20
N ASP A 82 -7.17 8.12 9.31
CA ASP A 82 -8.28 8.34 10.23
C ASP A 82 -8.37 7.14 11.19
N LEU A 83 -8.33 7.45 12.49
CA LEU A 83 -8.47 6.51 13.60
C LEU A 83 -9.78 6.69 14.37
N GLY A 84 -10.69 7.52 13.86
CA GLY A 84 -11.95 7.89 14.49
C GLY A 84 -11.87 9.14 15.35
N ASP A 85 -13.04 9.67 15.71
CA ASP A 85 -13.21 10.97 16.39
C ASP A 85 -12.52 11.06 17.76
N GLN A 86 -12.32 9.93 18.43
CA GLN A 86 -11.63 9.84 19.73
C GLN A 86 -10.11 10.02 19.63
N CYS A 87 -9.55 10.05 18.42
CA CYS A 87 -8.14 10.21 18.17
C CYS A 87 -7.84 11.60 17.59
N LYS A 88 -6.83 12.26 18.12
CA LYS A 88 -6.37 13.57 17.62
C LYS A 88 -4.88 13.53 17.35
N ILE A 89 -4.50 14.14 16.22
CA ILE A 89 -3.09 14.33 15.90
C ILE A 89 -2.49 15.34 16.89
N GLN A 90 -1.32 15.03 17.43
CA GLN A 90 -0.67 15.85 18.46
C GLN A 90 0.24 16.89 17.85
N GLU A 91 0.91 16.54 16.78
CA GLU A 91 1.90 17.38 16.12
C GLU A 91 1.70 17.31 14.61
N PRO A 92 2.06 18.36 13.87
CA PRO A 92 2.06 18.31 12.42
C PRO A 92 2.89 17.13 11.92
N VAL A 93 2.40 16.48 10.86
CA VAL A 93 3.13 15.40 10.20
C VAL A 93 4.50 15.87 9.76
N THR A 94 5.51 15.10 10.10
CA THR A 94 6.88 15.34 9.64
C THR A 94 7.32 14.28 8.66
N PHE A 95 8.26 14.59 7.79
CA PHE A 95 8.87 13.58 6.93
C PHE A 95 10.38 13.74 6.86
N ASN A 96 11.05 12.63 6.56
CA ASN A 96 12.49 12.58 6.41
C ASN A 96 12.85 11.76 5.16
N GLU A 97 13.80 12.26 4.40
CA GLU A 97 14.40 11.56 3.27
C GLU A 97 15.62 10.78 3.73
N ASN A 98 15.53 9.45 3.67
CA ASN A 98 16.72 8.61 3.80
C ASN A 98 17.29 8.30 2.42
N ASN A 99 18.14 9.21 1.91
CA ASN A 99 18.72 9.10 0.59
C ASN A 99 19.58 7.82 0.41
N ALA A 100 20.23 7.36 1.47
CA ALA A 100 21.05 6.15 1.42
C ALA A 100 20.20 4.89 1.22
N ALA A 101 18.96 4.87 1.75
CA ALA A 101 18.01 3.76 1.59
C ALA A 101 17.05 3.96 0.41
N GLY A 102 17.05 5.12 -0.25
CA GLY A 102 16.09 5.46 -1.31
C GLY A 102 14.63 5.44 -0.85
N VAL A 103 14.37 5.82 0.41
CA VAL A 103 13.06 5.76 1.05
C VAL A 103 12.71 7.11 1.68
N LEU A 104 11.47 7.53 1.51
CA LEU A 104 10.85 8.61 2.28
C LEU A 104 10.12 8.02 3.47
N LYS A 105 10.26 8.66 4.63
CA LYS A 105 9.55 8.30 5.87
C LYS A 105 8.70 9.45 6.32
N PHE A 106 7.47 9.14 6.75
CA PHE A 106 6.49 10.07 7.29
C PHE A 106 6.15 9.64 8.70
N PHE A 107 5.88 10.60 9.59
CA PHE A 107 5.62 10.33 11.01
C PHE A 107 4.37 11.07 11.45
N TRP A 108 3.46 10.31 12.08
CA TRP A 108 2.25 10.82 12.73
C TRP A 108 2.26 10.40 14.19
N ASN A 109 1.85 11.30 15.06
CA ASN A 109 1.62 11.03 16.46
C ASN A 109 0.18 11.38 16.82
N PHE A 110 -0.59 10.38 17.28
CA PHE A 110 -1.97 10.57 17.72
C PHE A 110 -2.08 10.30 19.21
N LYS A 111 -3.03 11.00 19.83
CA LYS A 111 -3.54 10.70 21.15
C LYS A 111 -5.01 10.33 21.03
N CYS A 112 -5.39 9.17 21.51
CA CYS A 112 -6.75 8.67 21.53
C CYS A 112 -7.24 8.55 22.96
N LEU A 113 -8.54 8.81 23.20
CA LEU A 113 -9.16 8.62 24.52
C LEU A 113 -9.26 7.14 24.88
N GLU A 114 -9.42 6.27 23.86
CA GLU A 114 -9.50 4.82 23.99
C GLU A 114 -8.86 4.15 22.78
N MET A 115 -8.67 2.84 22.83
CA MET A 115 -8.14 2.06 21.70
C MET A 115 -9.04 2.20 20.48
N PRO A 116 -8.50 2.66 19.33
CA PRO A 116 -9.30 2.76 18.11
C PRO A 116 -9.80 1.38 17.67
N SER A 117 -11.08 1.30 17.34
CA SER A 117 -11.68 0.05 16.86
C SER A 117 -11.32 -0.25 15.41
N GLN A 118 -11.04 0.79 14.65
CA GLN A 118 -10.73 0.71 13.21
C GLN A 118 -9.80 1.83 12.79
N ALA A 119 -9.16 1.64 11.63
CA ALA A 119 -8.39 2.66 10.93
C ALA A 119 -8.77 2.68 9.46
N SER A 120 -8.83 3.86 8.84
CA SER A 120 -8.84 4.02 7.39
C SER A 120 -7.58 4.76 6.94
N ILE A 121 -7.07 4.40 5.77
CA ILE A 121 -5.84 4.98 5.22
C ILE A 121 -6.06 5.24 3.74
N SER A 122 -6.00 6.50 3.34
CA SER A 122 -6.11 6.94 1.95
C SER A 122 -4.78 7.42 1.36
N LEU A 123 -3.68 7.14 2.06
CA LEU A 123 -2.35 7.63 1.72
C LEU A 123 -1.94 7.24 0.30
N PHE A 124 -1.72 8.24 -0.56
CA PHE A 124 -1.34 8.16 -1.97
C PHE A 124 -2.33 7.46 -2.93
N GLN A 125 -3.46 6.97 -2.46
CA GLN A 125 -4.46 6.31 -3.31
C GLN A 125 -5.11 7.24 -4.32
N ASP A 126 -5.18 8.52 -4.01
CA ASP A 126 -5.70 9.57 -4.88
C ASP A 126 -4.69 10.09 -5.93
N LEU A 127 -3.44 9.68 -5.81
CA LEU A 127 -2.36 10.01 -6.74
C LEU A 127 -2.11 8.92 -7.78
N GLY A 128 -2.53 7.69 -7.49
CA GLY A 128 -2.36 6.56 -8.42
C GLY A 128 -3.47 5.54 -8.25
N SER A 129 -4.24 5.28 -9.30
CA SER A 129 -5.39 4.37 -9.29
C SER A 129 -5.05 2.92 -8.93
N THR A 130 -3.78 2.53 -9.04
CA THR A 130 -3.28 1.19 -8.70
C THR A 130 -2.41 1.20 -7.45
N HIS A 131 -2.39 2.32 -6.71
CA HIS A 131 -1.59 2.42 -5.49
C HIS A 131 -2.20 1.57 -4.39
N THR A 132 -1.36 0.76 -3.75
CA THR A 132 -1.73 -0.08 -2.61
C THR A 132 -0.96 0.37 -1.39
N HIS A 133 -1.65 0.50 -0.25
CA HIS A 133 -1.02 0.81 1.02
C HIS A 133 -1.11 -0.40 1.96
N ILE A 134 0.01 -0.78 2.56
CA ILE A 134 0.10 -1.94 3.46
C ILE A 134 0.37 -1.44 4.88
N ALA A 135 -0.55 -1.73 5.80
CA ALA A 135 -0.42 -1.38 7.21
C ALA A 135 -0.06 -2.60 8.06
N ARG A 136 0.84 -2.39 9.01
CA ARG A 136 1.20 -3.33 10.06
C ARG A 136 1.05 -2.64 11.40
N GLY A 137 0.76 -3.40 12.45
CA GLY A 137 0.61 -2.80 13.76
C GLY A 137 1.07 -3.68 14.90
N SER A 138 1.24 -3.04 16.07
CA SER A 138 1.41 -3.72 17.35
C SER A 138 0.69 -2.95 18.44
N ILE A 139 0.07 -3.69 19.37
CA ILE A 139 -0.55 -3.16 20.61
C ILE A 139 0.34 -3.62 21.75
N ASP A 140 0.95 -2.70 22.48
CA ASP A 140 1.84 -2.98 23.63
C ASP A 140 2.87 -4.10 23.35
N ASN A 141 3.44 -4.17 22.16
CA ASN A 141 4.38 -5.17 21.62
C ASN A 141 3.75 -6.44 21.00
N ASP A 142 2.46 -6.69 21.12
CA ASP A 142 1.80 -7.78 20.43
C ASP A 142 1.47 -7.37 18.97
N ASN A 143 1.98 -8.12 18.00
CA ASN A 143 1.72 -7.83 16.60
C ASN A 143 0.26 -8.10 16.25
N ILE A 144 -0.34 -7.15 15.52
CA ILE A 144 -1.64 -7.32 14.89
C ILE A 144 -1.47 -7.64 13.40
N PRO A 145 -2.41 -8.40 12.79
CA PRO A 145 -2.31 -8.79 11.40
C PRO A 145 -2.15 -7.60 10.45
N GLU A 146 -1.35 -7.83 9.43
CA GLU A 146 -1.17 -6.90 8.33
C GLU A 146 -2.48 -6.71 7.56
N PHE A 147 -2.73 -5.50 7.09
CA PHE A 147 -3.88 -5.16 6.28
C PHE A 147 -3.46 -4.40 5.03
N MET A 148 -4.10 -4.72 3.90
CA MET A 148 -3.86 -4.07 2.62
C MET A 148 -5.04 -3.19 2.23
N PHE A 149 -4.76 -1.90 2.05
CA PHE A 149 -5.70 -0.91 1.54
C PHE A 149 -5.51 -0.78 0.04
N ALA A 150 -6.46 -1.25 -0.73
CA ALA A 150 -6.53 -1.09 -2.19
C ALA A 150 -7.51 0.02 -2.59
N SER A 151 -8.42 0.40 -1.68
CA SER A 151 -9.42 1.45 -1.86
C SER A 151 -9.44 2.41 -0.66
N PRO A 152 -9.76 3.70 -0.88
CA PRO A 152 -9.96 4.66 0.23
C PRO A 152 -11.10 4.28 1.19
N SER A 153 -12.01 3.38 0.77
CA SER A 153 -13.11 2.88 1.58
C SER A 153 -12.75 1.67 2.45
N ASP A 154 -11.54 1.14 2.32
CA ASP A 154 -11.10 -0.01 3.11
C ASP A 154 -10.93 0.37 4.58
N LEU A 155 -11.38 -0.52 5.46
CA LEU A 155 -11.32 -0.34 6.91
C LEU A 155 -10.54 -1.48 7.56
N TRP A 156 -9.50 -1.13 8.30
CA TRP A 156 -8.75 -2.05 9.12
C TRP A 156 -9.36 -2.14 10.51
N LEU A 157 -10.00 -3.27 10.84
CA LEU A 157 -10.61 -3.52 12.14
C LEU A 157 -9.55 -3.94 13.16
N ILE A 158 -9.20 -3.05 14.07
CA ILE A 158 -8.11 -3.24 15.04
C ILE A 158 -8.56 -4.15 16.20
N ASN A 159 -9.76 -3.92 16.75
CA ASN A 159 -10.26 -4.66 17.92
C ASN A 159 -10.74 -6.08 17.63
N SER A 160 -11.11 -6.42 16.40
CA SER A 160 -11.59 -7.78 16.09
C SER A 160 -10.49 -8.85 16.19
N LEU A 161 -9.26 -8.43 16.38
CA LEU A 161 -8.09 -9.29 16.33
C LEU A 161 -7.62 -9.81 17.69
N THR A 162 -8.16 -9.26 18.79
CA THR A 162 -7.84 -9.72 20.13
C THR A 162 -8.62 -10.98 20.55
N GLU A 163 -9.76 -11.25 19.93
CA GLU A 163 -10.65 -12.33 20.40
C GLU A 163 -10.80 -13.56 19.52
N SER A 164 -10.50 -13.54 18.22
CA SER A 164 -10.71 -14.78 17.45
C SER A 164 -10.05 -14.80 16.06
N LYS A 165 -9.27 -15.83 15.84
CA LYS A 165 -8.85 -16.35 14.52
C LYS A 165 -7.78 -15.58 13.76
N ARG A 166 -6.60 -15.70 14.23
CA ARG A 166 -5.31 -15.31 13.68
C ARG A 166 -4.98 -15.75 12.25
N ASN A 167 -5.79 -16.57 11.55
CA ASN A 167 -5.26 -17.30 10.39
C ASN A 167 -6.14 -17.45 9.15
N GLN A 168 -7.34 -16.90 9.05
CA GLN A 168 -8.19 -17.23 7.88
C GLN A 168 -8.51 -16.10 6.91
N SER A 169 -8.59 -14.85 7.37
CA SER A 169 -9.01 -13.76 6.46
C SER A 169 -7.88 -13.24 5.57
N SER A 170 -6.64 -13.26 6.04
CA SER A 170 -5.51 -12.69 5.30
C SER A 170 -5.18 -13.47 4.03
N TYR A 171 -5.08 -14.80 4.10
CA TYR A 171 -4.76 -15.62 2.93
C TYR A 171 -5.85 -15.58 1.86
N LEU A 172 -7.11 -15.58 2.26
CA LEU A 172 -8.23 -15.51 1.31
C LEU A 172 -8.32 -14.14 0.64
N SER A 173 -8.08 -13.05 1.37
CA SER A 173 -8.06 -11.71 0.76
C SER A 173 -6.91 -11.55 -0.23
N TYR A 174 -5.72 -12.09 0.08
CA TYR A 174 -4.61 -12.12 -0.89
C TYR A 174 -4.93 -13.00 -2.10
N LEU A 175 -5.57 -14.15 -1.88
CA LEU A 175 -5.99 -15.04 -2.97
C LEU A 175 -7.02 -14.36 -3.88
N PHE A 176 -8.06 -13.73 -3.29
CA PHE A 176 -9.09 -13.03 -4.06
C PHE A 176 -8.52 -11.81 -4.78
N SER A 177 -7.68 -11.01 -4.12
CA SER A 177 -6.98 -9.89 -4.77
C SER A 177 -6.08 -10.36 -5.91
N GLY A 178 -5.41 -11.52 -5.76
CA GLY A 178 -4.64 -12.13 -6.83
C GLY A 178 -5.50 -12.60 -8.01
N ILE A 179 -6.65 -13.21 -7.74
CA ILE A 179 -7.61 -13.65 -8.76
C ILE A 179 -8.21 -12.44 -9.48
N GLU A 180 -8.66 -11.43 -8.74
CA GLU A 180 -9.20 -10.19 -9.31
C GLU A 180 -8.18 -9.47 -10.20
N HIS A 181 -6.92 -9.44 -9.76
CA HIS A 181 -5.82 -8.89 -10.55
C HIS A 181 -5.58 -9.66 -11.86
N ILE A 182 -5.63 -10.99 -11.82
CA ILE A 182 -5.49 -11.84 -13.01
C ILE A 182 -6.70 -11.66 -13.93
N LEU A 183 -7.91 -11.63 -13.37
CA LEU A 183 -9.15 -11.47 -14.13
C LEU A 183 -9.34 -10.04 -14.65
N GLY A 184 -8.87 -9.02 -13.92
CA GLY A 184 -8.89 -7.62 -14.37
C GLY A 184 -7.84 -7.31 -15.44
N GLY A 185 -6.80 -8.14 -15.56
CA GLY A 185 -5.74 -8.02 -16.56
C GLY A 185 -6.00 -8.84 -17.84
N TRP A 186 -7.25 -9.04 -18.23
CA TRP A 186 -7.61 -9.80 -19.45
C TRP A 186 -6.96 -9.27 -20.74
N ASP A 187 -6.72 -7.96 -20.79
CA ASP A 187 -5.97 -7.29 -21.85
C ASP A 187 -4.53 -7.82 -21.99
N HIS A 188 -3.92 -8.27 -20.91
CA HIS A 188 -2.59 -8.86 -20.90
C HIS A 188 -2.59 -10.36 -21.28
N LEU A 189 -3.68 -11.08 -21.01
CA LEU A 189 -3.82 -12.50 -21.36
C LEU A 189 -4.12 -12.73 -22.85
N VAL A 190 -4.67 -11.73 -23.54
CA VAL A 190 -5.01 -11.82 -24.97
C VAL A 190 -3.77 -11.64 -25.87
N PHE A 191 -2.65 -11.12 -25.33
CA PHE A 191 -1.41 -10.91 -26.07
C PHE A 191 -0.34 -12.01 -25.83
N LEU A 192 -0.65 -13.04 -25.05
CA LEU A 192 0.14 -14.27 -24.91
C LEU A 192 -0.41 -15.37 -25.83
#